data_79e463b3b1e24062708def198409e315
#
_entry.id   79e463b3b1e24062708def198409e315
#
_cell.length_a   1.000
_cell.length_b   1.000
_cell.length_c   1.000
_cell.angle_alpha   90.00
_cell.angle_beta   90.00
_cell.angle_gamma   90.00
#
_symmetry.space_group_name_H-M   'P 1'
#
loop_
_entity.id
_entity.type
_entity.pdbx_description
1 polymer ?
#
loop_
_entity_poly.entity_id
_entity_poly.type
_entity_poly.pdbx_seq_one_letter_code
_entity_poly.pdbx_strand_id
1 'polypeptide(L)'
;MKIFNWAYDLFKSLNFNDDIASYFNLGVNIIVLVFVSYVLDFLFKKIFIIVLALIAARTKSSFDDFLVANKTAKYLAHLFPLLFIYKTVPVILSKFTYWEDFFEKGVKIYIIILSLWITRSIFNALKDYLKNKPRYSDKPIDSYIQVIMIVLWIFGITSFVLIMFDTTMKTLLTTFGAISALIFLIFKDTILGFVASIQVSVNDMVRIGDWITMEKFGADGDVIEINLATVKVRNFDNTTTTIPTYSLISDSFKNWRGMLDSDGRRIKRHLLIKANSVKFIETLDIDKYKKIQHLTSYIEHRQADIDKYNNQNNIDKTVIVNGRNLTNLGLFRKYINQYILSHPGINKDMLLMVRYLQPTEKGIPLEIYCFSKDKTWLNYEHIMADLFDHIMASVNHFDLEIFESISTPTNKSNEK
;
A
#
# COMPACT_ATOMS: atom_id res chain seq x y z
N MET A 1 1.57 -50.70 -33.77
CA MET A 1 1.38 -50.66 -35.24
C MET A 1 0.30 -51.61 -35.76
N LYS A 2 0.23 -52.88 -35.36
CA LYS A 2 -0.79 -53.83 -35.88
C LYS A 2 -2.25 -53.37 -35.69
N ILE A 3 -2.55 -52.68 -34.59
CA ILE A 3 -3.92 -52.18 -34.26
C ILE A 3 -4.40 -51.10 -35.25
N PHE A 4 -3.50 -50.28 -35.80
CA PHE A 4 -3.87 -49.20 -36.73
C PHE A 4 -3.87 -49.62 -38.19
N ASN A 5 -3.43 -50.84 -38.53
CA ASN A 5 -3.37 -51.38 -39.89
C ASN A 5 -4.47 -52.45 -40.20
N TRP A 6 -5.34 -52.71 -39.21
CA TRP A 6 -6.35 -53.75 -39.40
C TRP A 6 -7.30 -53.46 -40.58
N ALA A 7 -7.69 -52.26 -40.79
CA ALA A 7 -8.54 -51.82 -41.87
C ALA A 7 -7.78 -51.88 -43.22
N TYR A 8 -6.47 -51.53 -43.24
CA TYR A 8 -5.64 -51.74 -44.41
C TYR A 8 -5.57 -53.20 -44.82
N ASP A 9 -5.31 -54.08 -43.87
CA ASP A 9 -5.25 -55.53 -44.13
C ASP A 9 -6.59 -56.09 -44.65
N LEU A 10 -7.71 -55.60 -44.11
CA LEU A 10 -9.06 -55.95 -44.60
C LEU A 10 -9.30 -55.43 -46.02
N PHE A 11 -9.00 -54.22 -46.40
CA PHE A 11 -9.19 -53.66 -47.75
C PHE A 11 -8.24 -54.36 -48.76
N LYS A 12 -7.04 -54.71 -48.29
CA LYS A 12 -6.09 -55.48 -49.13
C LYS A 12 -6.59 -56.93 -49.45
N SER A 13 -7.24 -57.59 -48.49
CA SER A 13 -7.88 -58.87 -48.70
C SER A 13 -9.06 -58.84 -49.68
N LEU A 14 -9.65 -57.64 -49.85
CA LEU A 14 -10.71 -57.36 -50.84
C LEU A 14 -10.17 -56.92 -52.21
N ASN A 15 -8.88 -57.12 -52.50
CA ASN A 15 -8.16 -56.81 -53.75
C ASN A 15 -8.12 -55.26 -54.10
N PHE A 16 -8.25 -54.34 -53.15
CA PHE A 16 -8.05 -52.97 -53.44
C PHE A 16 -6.56 -52.60 -53.67
N ASN A 17 -6.29 -51.61 -54.51
CA ASN A 17 -4.96 -51.10 -54.72
C ASN A 17 -4.38 -50.53 -53.41
N ASP A 18 -3.04 -50.58 -53.24
CA ASP A 18 -2.33 -50.18 -52.05
C ASP A 18 -2.63 -48.71 -51.61
N ASP A 19 -2.69 -47.78 -52.55
CA ASP A 19 -3.03 -46.37 -52.29
C ASP A 19 -4.46 -46.25 -51.76
N ILE A 20 -5.42 -46.91 -52.44
CA ILE A 20 -6.82 -46.87 -52.07
C ILE A 20 -7.02 -47.48 -50.67
N ALA A 21 -6.41 -48.65 -50.41
CA ALA A 21 -6.46 -49.30 -49.09
C ALA A 21 -5.84 -48.40 -47.96
N SER A 22 -4.78 -47.65 -48.27
CA SER A 22 -4.16 -46.74 -47.32
C SER A 22 -5.05 -45.55 -46.99
N TYR A 23 -5.74 -44.92 -47.97
CA TYR A 23 -6.70 -43.85 -47.73
C TYR A 23 -7.94 -44.30 -46.95
N PHE A 24 -8.49 -45.47 -47.27
CA PHE A 24 -9.61 -46.05 -46.51
C PHE A 24 -9.20 -46.36 -45.06
N ASN A 25 -8.00 -46.93 -44.85
CA ASN A 25 -7.46 -47.17 -43.52
C ASN A 25 -7.31 -45.87 -42.74
N LEU A 26 -6.82 -44.78 -43.38
CA LEU A 26 -6.73 -43.47 -42.79
C LEU A 26 -8.12 -42.97 -42.38
N GLY A 27 -9.11 -43.04 -43.26
CA GLY A 27 -10.49 -42.60 -42.97
C GLY A 27 -11.10 -43.33 -41.78
N VAL A 28 -10.96 -44.67 -41.74
CA VAL A 28 -11.45 -45.48 -40.63
C VAL A 28 -10.75 -45.12 -39.32
N ASN A 29 -9.42 -44.97 -39.32
CA ASN A 29 -8.67 -44.59 -38.14
C ASN A 29 -9.02 -43.18 -37.61
N ILE A 30 -9.29 -42.23 -38.50
CA ILE A 30 -9.74 -40.87 -38.10
C ILE A 30 -11.13 -40.97 -37.46
N ILE A 31 -12.07 -41.75 -38.02
CA ILE A 31 -13.40 -41.93 -37.43
C ILE A 31 -13.29 -42.56 -36.04
N VAL A 32 -12.46 -43.60 -35.90
CA VAL A 32 -12.21 -44.25 -34.61
C VAL A 32 -11.56 -43.29 -33.62
N LEU A 33 -10.58 -42.49 -34.06
CA LEU A 33 -9.91 -41.46 -33.24
C LEU A 33 -10.91 -40.44 -32.69
N VAL A 34 -11.78 -39.91 -33.57
CA VAL A 34 -12.83 -38.95 -33.20
C VAL A 34 -13.81 -39.56 -32.20
N PHE A 35 -14.27 -40.77 -32.48
CA PHE A 35 -15.21 -41.47 -31.61
C PHE A 35 -14.62 -41.77 -30.24
N VAL A 36 -13.40 -42.32 -30.17
CA VAL A 36 -12.72 -42.61 -28.90
C VAL A 36 -12.44 -41.29 -28.13
N SER A 37 -11.99 -40.24 -28.82
CA SER A 37 -11.76 -38.93 -28.20
C SER A 37 -13.04 -38.33 -27.62
N TYR A 38 -14.17 -38.47 -28.31
CA TYR A 38 -15.49 -38.04 -27.82
C TYR A 38 -15.93 -38.84 -26.57
N VAL A 39 -15.75 -40.16 -26.59
CA VAL A 39 -16.06 -41.00 -25.43
C VAL A 39 -15.17 -40.65 -24.24
N LEU A 40 -13.86 -40.44 -24.45
CA LEU A 40 -12.94 -40.01 -23.40
C LEU A 40 -13.35 -38.64 -22.84
N ASP A 41 -13.67 -37.66 -23.69
CA ASP A 41 -14.13 -36.34 -23.25
C ASP A 41 -15.38 -36.45 -22.37
N PHE A 42 -16.38 -37.24 -22.81
CA PHE A 42 -17.61 -37.43 -22.05
C PHE A 42 -17.36 -38.10 -20.69
N LEU A 43 -16.53 -39.14 -20.64
CA LEU A 43 -16.20 -39.86 -19.41
C LEU A 43 -15.42 -39.00 -18.44
N PHE A 44 -14.32 -38.38 -18.88
CA PHE A 44 -13.49 -37.58 -18.04
C PHE A 44 -14.21 -36.30 -17.54
N LYS A 45 -15.06 -35.72 -18.37
CA LYS A 45 -15.90 -34.57 -17.95
C LYS A 45 -16.84 -34.95 -16.80
N LYS A 46 -17.49 -36.13 -16.89
CA LYS A 46 -18.33 -36.64 -15.81
C LYS A 46 -17.52 -36.94 -14.56
N ILE A 47 -16.36 -37.59 -14.70
CA ILE A 47 -15.46 -37.91 -13.58
C ILE A 47 -14.97 -36.65 -12.89
N PHE A 48 -14.44 -35.66 -13.63
CA PHE A 48 -13.88 -34.45 -13.06
C PHE A 48 -14.94 -33.59 -12.36
N ILE A 49 -16.15 -33.49 -12.92
CA ILE A 49 -17.26 -32.78 -12.26
C ILE A 49 -17.60 -33.46 -10.92
N ILE A 50 -17.71 -34.77 -10.89
CA ILE A 50 -18.02 -35.51 -9.66
C ILE A 50 -16.89 -35.38 -8.64
N VAL A 51 -15.63 -35.56 -9.06
CA VAL A 51 -14.47 -35.48 -8.16
C VAL A 51 -14.33 -34.09 -7.55
N LEU A 52 -14.42 -33.04 -8.37
CA LEU A 52 -14.36 -31.66 -7.86
C LEU A 52 -15.54 -31.32 -6.93
N ALA A 53 -16.75 -31.80 -7.26
CA ALA A 53 -17.90 -31.61 -6.37
C ALA A 53 -17.75 -32.36 -5.04
N LEU A 54 -17.17 -33.59 -5.06
CA LEU A 54 -16.87 -34.34 -3.83
C LEU A 54 -15.78 -33.69 -2.99
N ILE A 55 -14.76 -33.08 -3.63
CA ILE A 55 -13.71 -32.31 -2.93
C ILE A 55 -14.35 -31.10 -2.29
N ALA A 56 -15.11 -30.32 -3.04
CA ALA A 56 -15.82 -29.12 -2.54
C ALA A 56 -16.74 -29.44 -1.35
N ALA A 57 -17.45 -30.58 -1.39
CA ALA A 57 -18.31 -31.01 -0.30
C ALA A 57 -17.55 -31.44 0.98
N ARG A 58 -16.26 -31.79 0.89
CA ARG A 58 -15.44 -32.25 2.03
C ARG A 58 -14.49 -31.18 2.58
N THR A 59 -14.19 -30.14 1.82
CA THR A 59 -13.29 -29.07 2.23
C THR A 59 -14.07 -27.94 2.93
N LYS A 60 -13.43 -27.32 3.93
CA LYS A 60 -13.96 -26.11 4.58
C LYS A 60 -13.67 -24.83 3.76
N SER A 61 -12.99 -24.96 2.62
CA SER A 61 -12.61 -23.87 1.76
C SER A 61 -13.69 -23.62 0.70
N SER A 62 -14.17 -22.39 0.57
CA SER A 62 -15.08 -22.02 -0.51
C SER A 62 -14.41 -21.88 -1.88
N PHE A 63 -13.08 -22.03 -1.97
CA PHE A 63 -12.35 -21.94 -3.24
C PHE A 63 -12.75 -23.04 -4.23
N ASP A 64 -12.96 -24.25 -3.71
CA ASP A 64 -13.34 -25.40 -4.52
C ASP A 64 -14.72 -25.23 -5.15
N ASP A 65 -15.64 -24.57 -4.45
CA ASP A 65 -16.97 -24.23 -4.98
C ASP A 65 -16.84 -23.28 -6.19
N PHE A 66 -15.94 -22.29 -6.10
CA PHE A 66 -15.68 -21.38 -7.21
C PHE A 66 -14.98 -22.04 -8.40
N LEU A 67 -14.15 -23.08 -8.19
CA LEU A 67 -13.60 -23.87 -9.29
C LEU A 67 -14.69 -24.64 -10.05
N VAL A 68 -15.67 -25.18 -9.33
CA VAL A 68 -16.84 -25.84 -9.96
C VAL A 68 -17.69 -24.81 -10.72
N ALA A 69 -18.00 -23.68 -10.10
CA ALA A 69 -18.80 -22.61 -10.71
C ALA A 69 -18.16 -22.05 -12.00
N ASN A 70 -16.84 -21.90 -12.02
CA ASN A 70 -16.09 -21.41 -13.17
C ASN A 70 -15.80 -22.48 -14.23
N LYS A 71 -16.42 -23.67 -14.14
CA LYS A 71 -16.30 -24.78 -15.12
C LYS A 71 -14.89 -25.31 -15.30
N THR A 72 -13.99 -25.18 -14.31
CA THR A 72 -12.60 -25.65 -14.37
C THR A 72 -12.53 -27.14 -14.64
N ALA A 73 -13.43 -27.94 -14.04
CA ALA A 73 -13.56 -29.36 -14.27
C ALA A 73 -13.76 -29.72 -15.77
N LYS A 74 -14.56 -28.89 -16.47
CA LYS A 74 -14.84 -29.10 -17.91
C LYS A 74 -13.58 -28.91 -18.75
N TYR A 75 -12.81 -27.86 -18.49
CA TYR A 75 -11.58 -27.60 -19.25
C TYR A 75 -10.49 -28.63 -18.95
N LEU A 76 -10.33 -29.05 -17.69
CA LEU A 76 -9.40 -30.10 -17.28
C LEU A 76 -9.72 -31.44 -17.93
N ALA A 77 -10.99 -31.77 -18.09
CA ALA A 77 -11.41 -33.03 -18.74
C ALA A 77 -10.91 -33.13 -20.18
N HIS A 78 -10.83 -32.03 -20.91
CA HIS A 78 -10.34 -32.02 -22.31
C HIS A 78 -8.85 -32.37 -22.44
N LEU A 79 -8.06 -32.37 -21.34
CA LEU A 79 -6.65 -32.78 -21.39
C LEU A 79 -6.49 -34.26 -21.79
N PHE A 80 -7.38 -35.13 -21.35
CA PHE A 80 -7.24 -36.60 -21.61
C PHE A 80 -7.46 -36.97 -23.07
N PRO A 81 -8.58 -36.54 -23.71
CA PRO A 81 -8.73 -36.77 -25.15
C PRO A 81 -7.64 -36.06 -25.95
N LEU A 82 -7.18 -34.89 -25.53
CA LEU A 82 -6.09 -34.18 -26.19
C LEU A 82 -4.77 -34.97 -26.14
N LEU A 83 -4.40 -35.50 -24.96
CA LEU A 83 -3.21 -36.33 -24.82
C LEU A 83 -3.32 -37.63 -25.68
N PHE A 84 -4.51 -38.21 -25.76
CA PHE A 84 -4.78 -39.35 -26.63
C PHE A 84 -4.57 -38.95 -28.09
N ILE A 85 -5.16 -37.87 -28.57
CA ILE A 85 -5.00 -37.34 -29.92
C ILE A 85 -3.52 -37.08 -30.23
N TYR A 86 -2.82 -36.36 -29.31
CA TYR A 86 -1.39 -36.01 -29.46
C TYR A 86 -0.49 -37.23 -29.68
N LYS A 87 -0.78 -38.36 -28.97
CA LYS A 87 -0.01 -39.63 -29.11
C LYS A 87 -0.41 -40.42 -30.30
N THR A 88 -1.67 -40.33 -30.76
CA THR A 88 -2.24 -41.22 -31.78
C THR A 88 -2.11 -40.63 -33.20
N VAL A 89 -2.21 -39.32 -33.36
CA VAL A 89 -2.15 -38.66 -34.66
C VAL A 89 -0.86 -38.97 -35.44
N PRO A 90 0.37 -38.87 -34.85
CA PRO A 90 1.59 -39.22 -35.60
C PRO A 90 1.62 -40.65 -36.06
N VAL A 91 1.03 -41.59 -35.29
CA VAL A 91 0.99 -43.00 -35.66
C VAL A 91 0.04 -43.25 -36.81
N ILE A 92 -1.14 -42.64 -36.83
CA ILE A 92 -2.15 -42.77 -37.89
C ILE A 92 -1.66 -42.11 -39.19
N LEU A 93 -0.99 -40.97 -39.10
CA LEU A 93 -0.56 -40.14 -40.23
C LEU A 93 0.86 -40.47 -40.74
N SER A 94 1.56 -41.41 -40.14
CA SER A 94 2.98 -41.76 -40.43
C SER A 94 3.31 -42.00 -41.92
N LYS A 95 2.32 -42.40 -42.72
CA LYS A 95 2.44 -42.56 -44.19
C LYS A 95 2.11 -41.28 -44.97
N PHE A 96 1.60 -40.22 -44.30
CA PHE A 96 1.10 -39.00 -44.93
C PHE A 96 1.79 -37.77 -44.29
N THR A 97 3.08 -37.62 -44.52
CA THR A 97 3.96 -36.64 -43.86
C THR A 97 3.45 -35.20 -43.90
N TYR A 98 2.84 -34.78 -45.05
CA TYR A 98 2.25 -33.44 -45.16
C TYR A 98 1.08 -33.23 -44.16
N TRP A 99 0.19 -34.22 -44.05
CA TRP A 99 -0.95 -34.17 -43.15
C TRP A 99 -0.50 -34.36 -41.68
N GLU A 100 0.54 -35.15 -41.44
CA GLU A 100 1.13 -35.34 -40.11
C GLU A 100 1.59 -34.03 -39.52
N ASP A 101 2.41 -33.24 -40.25
CA ASP A 101 2.89 -31.91 -39.78
C ASP A 101 1.73 -30.93 -39.52
N PHE A 102 0.75 -30.88 -40.45
CA PHE A 102 -0.42 -30.02 -40.31
C PHE A 102 -1.24 -30.34 -39.06
N PHE A 103 -1.57 -31.62 -38.84
CA PHE A 103 -2.34 -32.03 -37.67
C PHE A 103 -1.54 -31.94 -36.37
N GLU A 104 -0.24 -32.22 -36.38
CA GLU A 104 0.62 -32.05 -35.22
C GLU A 104 0.67 -30.58 -34.78
N LYS A 105 0.83 -29.65 -35.70
CA LYS A 105 0.76 -28.20 -35.41
C LYS A 105 -0.63 -27.84 -34.86
N GLY A 106 -1.70 -28.35 -35.45
CA GLY A 106 -3.05 -28.12 -34.95
C GLY A 106 -3.27 -28.61 -33.52
N VAL A 107 -2.75 -29.77 -33.18
CA VAL A 107 -2.81 -30.30 -31.78
C VAL A 107 -2.00 -29.46 -30.84
N LYS A 108 -0.79 -29.05 -31.21
CA LYS A 108 0.06 -28.13 -30.39
C LYS A 108 -0.64 -26.79 -30.15
N ILE A 109 -1.28 -26.23 -31.15
CA ILE A 109 -2.06 -24.99 -31.03
C ILE A 109 -3.26 -25.17 -30.08
N TYR A 110 -3.97 -26.30 -30.20
CA TYR A 110 -5.09 -26.63 -29.32
C TYR A 110 -4.63 -26.78 -27.85
N ILE A 111 -3.42 -27.35 -27.62
CA ILE A 111 -2.82 -27.40 -26.27
C ILE A 111 -2.65 -26.00 -25.69
N ILE A 112 -2.16 -25.04 -26.48
CA ILE A 112 -1.97 -23.67 -26.02
C ILE A 112 -3.31 -23.02 -25.63
N ILE A 113 -4.32 -23.15 -26.52
CA ILE A 113 -5.66 -22.59 -26.28
C ILE A 113 -6.30 -23.21 -25.04
N LEU A 114 -6.21 -24.52 -24.90
CA LEU A 114 -6.76 -25.24 -23.75
C LEU A 114 -6.05 -24.84 -22.46
N SER A 115 -4.72 -24.68 -22.48
CA SER A 115 -3.94 -24.19 -21.32
C SER A 115 -4.37 -22.81 -20.91
N LEU A 116 -4.58 -21.90 -21.86
CA LEU A 116 -5.10 -20.54 -21.59
C LEU A 116 -6.51 -20.58 -20.98
N TRP A 117 -7.41 -21.44 -21.48
CA TRP A 117 -8.76 -21.58 -20.93
C TRP A 117 -8.77 -22.17 -19.52
N ILE A 118 -7.92 -23.17 -19.24
CA ILE A 118 -7.76 -23.72 -17.89
C ILE A 118 -7.26 -22.62 -16.93
N THR A 119 -6.20 -21.92 -17.32
CA THR A 119 -5.60 -20.87 -16.50
C THR A 119 -6.60 -19.74 -16.26
N ARG A 120 -7.33 -19.29 -17.28
CA ARG A 120 -8.40 -18.29 -17.14
C ARG A 120 -9.49 -18.74 -16.15
N SER A 121 -9.89 -20.00 -16.24
CA SER A 121 -10.92 -20.56 -15.36
C SER A 121 -10.47 -20.56 -13.90
N ILE A 122 -9.20 -20.93 -13.64
CA ILE A 122 -8.62 -20.94 -12.30
C ILE A 122 -8.50 -19.51 -11.76
N PHE A 123 -8.03 -18.55 -12.56
CA PHE A 123 -7.93 -17.15 -12.12
C PHE A 123 -9.29 -16.51 -11.88
N ASN A 124 -10.33 -16.86 -12.66
CA ASN A 124 -11.68 -16.41 -12.38
C ASN A 124 -12.21 -16.98 -11.05
N ALA A 125 -11.97 -18.26 -10.78
CA ALA A 125 -12.32 -18.86 -9.49
C ALA A 125 -11.58 -18.20 -8.33
N LEU A 126 -10.29 -17.88 -8.49
CA LEU A 126 -9.50 -17.16 -7.51
C LEU A 126 -10.04 -15.74 -7.27
N LYS A 127 -10.42 -15.04 -8.34
CA LYS A 127 -11.06 -13.73 -8.27
C LYS A 127 -12.33 -13.77 -7.43
N ASP A 128 -13.24 -14.68 -7.77
CA ASP A 128 -14.53 -14.81 -7.08
C ASP A 128 -14.34 -15.18 -5.60
N TYR A 129 -13.38 -16.06 -5.32
CA TYR A 129 -12.99 -16.43 -3.96
C TYR A 129 -12.46 -15.24 -3.16
N LEU A 130 -11.53 -14.44 -3.73
CA LEU A 130 -10.93 -13.30 -3.06
C LEU A 130 -11.95 -12.19 -2.81
N LYS A 131 -12.81 -11.89 -3.80
CA LYS A 131 -13.88 -10.89 -3.64
C LYS A 131 -14.87 -11.23 -2.54
N ASN A 132 -15.07 -12.52 -2.26
CA ASN A 132 -15.96 -12.97 -1.18
C ASN A 132 -15.32 -12.86 0.22
N LYS A 133 -14.06 -12.42 0.34
CA LYS A 133 -13.37 -12.20 1.61
C LYS A 133 -13.41 -10.72 2.00
N PRO A 134 -13.88 -10.35 3.22
CA PRO A 134 -13.97 -8.97 3.66
C PRO A 134 -12.65 -8.18 3.55
N ARG A 135 -11.50 -8.87 3.74
CA ARG A 135 -10.16 -8.26 3.64
C ARG A 135 -9.79 -7.79 2.24
N TYR A 136 -10.42 -8.31 1.19
CA TYR A 136 -10.06 -8.07 -0.21
C TYR A 136 -11.21 -7.48 -1.03
N SER A 137 -12.37 -7.22 -0.43
CA SER A 137 -13.57 -6.74 -1.12
C SER A 137 -13.40 -5.35 -1.73
N ASP A 138 -12.57 -4.51 -1.10
CA ASP A 138 -12.24 -3.14 -1.51
C ASP A 138 -11.05 -3.05 -2.47
N LYS A 139 -10.42 -4.20 -2.82
CA LYS A 139 -9.22 -4.22 -3.66
C LYS A 139 -9.56 -4.45 -5.14
N PRO A 140 -8.78 -3.86 -6.08
CA PRO A 140 -9.03 -3.98 -7.52
C PRO A 140 -8.58 -5.33 -8.09
N ILE A 141 -9.09 -6.45 -7.54
CA ILE A 141 -8.73 -7.83 -7.94
C ILE A 141 -8.97 -8.09 -9.43
N ASP A 142 -10.06 -7.54 -10.00
CA ASP A 142 -10.36 -7.67 -11.44
C ASP A 142 -9.21 -7.17 -12.30
N SER A 143 -8.69 -5.99 -11.97
CA SER A 143 -7.60 -5.36 -12.72
C SER A 143 -6.31 -6.20 -12.63
N TYR A 144 -6.00 -6.76 -11.47
CA TYR A 144 -4.81 -7.63 -11.31
C TYR A 144 -4.91 -8.88 -12.17
N ILE A 145 -6.06 -9.56 -12.16
CA ILE A 145 -6.28 -10.76 -12.97
C ILE A 145 -6.30 -10.43 -14.45
N GLN A 146 -6.89 -9.29 -14.84
CA GLN A 146 -6.86 -8.83 -16.23
C GLN A 146 -5.44 -8.63 -16.75
N VAL A 147 -4.55 -8.02 -15.97
CA VAL A 147 -3.14 -7.83 -16.36
C VAL A 147 -2.43 -9.17 -16.50
N ILE A 148 -2.60 -10.10 -15.55
CA ILE A 148 -2.03 -11.46 -15.65
C ILE A 148 -2.52 -12.15 -16.90
N MET A 149 -3.81 -12.06 -17.21
CA MET A 149 -4.39 -12.65 -18.40
C MET A 149 -3.84 -12.05 -19.69
N ILE A 150 -3.61 -10.75 -19.76
CA ILE A 150 -2.98 -10.10 -20.92
C ILE A 150 -1.57 -10.68 -21.15
N VAL A 151 -0.76 -10.81 -20.10
CA VAL A 151 0.57 -11.41 -20.19
C VAL A 151 0.50 -12.86 -20.68
N LEU A 152 -0.42 -13.67 -20.16
CA LEU A 152 -0.63 -15.06 -20.61
C LEU A 152 -1.06 -15.13 -22.08
N TRP A 153 -1.93 -14.24 -22.54
CA TRP A 153 -2.31 -14.16 -23.94
C TRP A 153 -1.13 -13.80 -24.85
N ILE A 154 -0.24 -12.89 -24.41
CA ILE A 154 1.00 -12.57 -25.15
C ILE A 154 1.86 -13.83 -25.30
N PHE A 155 2.06 -14.62 -24.22
CA PHE A 155 2.78 -15.89 -24.30
C PHE A 155 2.09 -16.91 -25.22
N GLY A 156 0.76 -16.99 -25.17
CA GLY A 156 -0.02 -17.86 -26.05
C GLY A 156 0.13 -17.49 -27.53
N ILE A 157 0.01 -16.21 -27.85
CA ILE A 157 0.18 -15.70 -29.21
C ILE A 157 1.63 -15.93 -29.71
N THR A 158 2.62 -15.64 -28.86
CA THR A 158 4.01 -15.91 -29.17
C THR A 158 4.25 -17.39 -29.49
N SER A 159 3.74 -18.29 -28.64
CA SER A 159 3.86 -19.74 -28.86
C SER A 159 3.14 -20.19 -30.13
N PHE A 160 1.98 -19.61 -30.45
CA PHE A 160 1.28 -19.85 -31.70
C PHE A 160 2.14 -19.46 -32.92
N VAL A 161 2.76 -18.28 -32.89
CA VAL A 161 3.65 -17.80 -33.97
C VAL A 161 4.86 -18.73 -34.13
N LEU A 162 5.48 -19.15 -33.02
CA LEU A 162 6.62 -20.09 -33.07
C LEU A 162 6.26 -21.42 -33.74
N ILE A 163 5.07 -21.97 -33.45
CA ILE A 163 4.60 -23.25 -34.04
C ILE A 163 4.24 -23.06 -35.51
N MET A 164 3.54 -21.98 -35.86
CA MET A 164 3.09 -21.73 -37.23
C MET A 164 4.23 -21.51 -38.21
N PHE A 165 5.28 -20.79 -37.77
CA PHE A 165 6.40 -20.42 -38.64
C PHE A 165 7.66 -21.28 -38.42
N ASP A 166 7.57 -22.37 -37.63
CA ASP A 166 8.69 -23.24 -37.30
C ASP A 166 9.95 -22.52 -36.86
N THR A 167 9.74 -21.43 -36.08
CA THR A 167 10.82 -20.55 -35.63
C THR A 167 11.12 -20.74 -34.16
N THR A 168 12.25 -20.22 -33.69
CA THR A 168 12.66 -20.31 -32.30
C THR A 168 12.45 -18.99 -31.57
N MET A 169 12.31 -19.06 -30.23
CA MET A 169 12.23 -17.85 -29.39
C MET A 169 13.44 -16.95 -29.60
N LYS A 170 14.64 -17.52 -29.79
CA LYS A 170 15.87 -16.76 -30.07
C LYS A 170 15.73 -15.92 -31.33
N THR A 171 15.27 -16.53 -32.45
CA THR A 171 15.07 -15.83 -33.72
C THR A 171 14.05 -14.72 -33.58
N LEU A 172 12.94 -14.99 -32.90
CA LEU A 172 11.89 -14.00 -32.66
C LEU A 172 12.40 -12.82 -31.83
N LEU A 173 13.15 -13.08 -30.74
CA LEU A 173 13.75 -12.05 -29.91
C LEU A 173 14.81 -11.22 -30.65
N THR A 174 15.63 -11.83 -31.53
CA THR A 174 16.60 -11.07 -32.32
C THR A 174 15.94 -10.17 -33.36
N THR A 175 14.85 -10.67 -33.99
CA THR A 175 14.11 -9.89 -35.00
C THR A 175 13.30 -8.75 -34.38
N PHE A 176 12.66 -9.00 -33.24
CA PHE A 176 11.76 -8.04 -32.58
C PHE A 176 12.35 -7.38 -31.34
N GLY A 177 13.64 -7.64 -31.00
CA GLY A 177 14.25 -7.17 -29.77
C GLY A 177 14.25 -5.65 -29.63
N ALA A 178 14.55 -4.93 -30.68
CA ALA A 178 14.53 -3.46 -30.68
C ALA A 178 13.10 -2.93 -30.48
N ILE A 179 12.12 -3.53 -31.14
CA ILE A 179 10.70 -3.16 -31.00
C ILE A 179 10.22 -3.47 -29.57
N SER A 180 10.60 -4.64 -29.04
CA SER A 180 10.25 -5.04 -27.67
C SER A 180 10.84 -4.08 -26.62
N ALA A 181 12.09 -3.63 -26.81
CA ALA A 181 12.73 -2.64 -25.93
C ALA A 181 12.00 -1.30 -25.97
N LEU A 182 11.59 -0.86 -27.16
CA LEU A 182 10.80 0.37 -27.32
C LEU A 182 9.43 0.25 -26.63
N ILE A 183 8.72 -0.88 -26.84
CA ILE A 183 7.44 -1.14 -26.18
C ILE A 183 7.62 -1.16 -24.65
N PHE A 184 8.66 -1.84 -24.15
CA PHE A 184 8.96 -1.86 -22.71
C PHE A 184 9.19 -0.44 -22.17
N LEU A 185 9.92 0.41 -22.91
CA LEU A 185 10.16 1.79 -22.51
C LEU A 185 8.86 2.61 -22.41
N ILE A 186 7.96 2.42 -23.38
CA ILE A 186 6.65 3.09 -23.40
C ILE A 186 5.78 2.65 -22.19
N PHE A 187 5.79 1.37 -21.87
CA PHE A 187 4.96 0.81 -20.78
C PHE A 187 5.63 0.81 -19.41
N LYS A 188 6.89 1.27 -19.32
CA LYS A 188 7.67 1.27 -18.06
C LYS A 188 6.89 1.86 -16.89
N ASP A 189 6.33 3.05 -17.05
CA ASP A 189 5.64 3.75 -15.97
C ASP A 189 4.33 3.06 -15.60
N THR A 190 3.65 2.45 -16.57
CA THR A 190 2.45 1.64 -16.32
C THR A 190 2.79 0.39 -15.50
N ILE A 191 3.89 -0.29 -15.83
CA ILE A 191 4.36 -1.46 -15.09
C ILE A 191 4.78 -1.08 -13.67
N LEU A 192 5.52 0.03 -13.52
CA LEU A 192 5.90 0.55 -12.20
C LEU A 192 4.66 0.92 -11.37
N GLY A 193 3.68 1.57 -11.97
CA GLY A 193 2.40 1.89 -11.32
C GLY A 193 1.65 0.65 -10.85
N PHE A 194 1.60 -0.40 -11.68
CA PHE A 194 0.98 -1.67 -11.33
C PHE A 194 1.67 -2.35 -10.14
N VAL A 195 3.00 -2.46 -10.17
CA VAL A 195 3.78 -3.05 -9.06
C VAL A 195 3.60 -2.21 -7.79
N ALA A 196 3.62 -0.89 -7.91
CA ALA A 196 3.40 0.04 -6.81
C ALA A 196 2.01 -0.13 -6.18
N SER A 197 0.97 -0.26 -6.98
CA SER A 197 -0.40 -0.49 -6.49
C SER A 197 -0.50 -1.77 -5.67
N ILE A 198 0.15 -2.84 -6.11
CA ILE A 198 0.22 -4.09 -5.32
C ILE A 198 0.94 -3.85 -3.99
N GLN A 199 2.10 -3.20 -4.00
CA GLN A 199 2.91 -2.94 -2.80
C GLN A 199 2.15 -2.06 -1.80
N VAL A 200 1.55 -0.96 -2.25
CA VAL A 200 0.73 -0.06 -1.43
C VAL A 200 -0.41 -0.83 -0.76
N SER A 201 -1.07 -1.72 -1.52
CA SER A 201 -2.19 -2.53 -1.02
C SER A 201 -1.76 -3.64 -0.07
N VAL A 202 -0.70 -4.39 -0.40
CA VAL A 202 -0.21 -5.53 0.41
C VAL A 202 0.40 -5.05 1.72
N ASN A 203 1.19 -3.96 1.66
CA ASN A 203 1.82 -3.38 2.85
C ASN A 203 0.89 -2.44 3.63
N ASP A 204 -0.36 -2.30 3.20
CA ASP A 204 -1.36 -1.46 3.86
C ASP A 204 -0.90 0.00 4.09
N MET A 205 -0.17 0.54 3.11
CA MET A 205 0.44 1.87 3.25
C MET A 205 -0.61 2.98 3.25
N VAL A 206 -1.64 2.85 2.40
CA VAL A 206 -2.74 3.82 2.23
C VAL A 206 -4.04 3.09 1.95
N ARG A 207 -5.14 3.54 2.55
CA ARG A 207 -6.52 3.08 2.30
C ARG A 207 -7.39 4.23 1.83
N ILE A 208 -8.49 3.91 1.18
CA ILE A 208 -9.56 4.90 0.91
C ILE A 208 -10.10 5.41 2.24
N GLY A 209 -10.20 6.73 2.39
CA GLY A 209 -10.59 7.41 3.62
C GLY A 209 -9.41 7.79 4.54
N ASP A 210 -8.17 7.41 4.21
CA ASP A 210 -7.01 7.91 4.96
C ASP A 210 -6.76 9.38 4.64
N TRP A 211 -6.48 10.16 5.67
CA TRP A 211 -5.87 11.47 5.49
C TRP A 211 -4.37 11.29 5.25
N ILE A 212 -3.88 11.81 4.12
CA ILE A 212 -2.46 11.83 3.77
C ILE A 212 -1.99 13.25 3.43
N THR A 213 -0.73 13.54 3.74
CA THR A 213 -0.05 14.76 3.29
C THR A 213 1.16 14.39 2.45
N MET A 214 1.21 14.89 1.21
CA MET A 214 2.32 14.69 0.27
C MET A 214 2.69 16.02 -0.37
N GLU A 215 3.62 16.74 0.26
CA GLU A 215 3.97 18.13 -0.07
C GLU A 215 4.42 18.30 -1.52
N LYS A 216 5.18 17.30 -2.05
CA LYS A 216 5.69 17.30 -3.44
C LYS A 216 4.57 17.46 -4.49
N PHE A 217 3.39 16.93 -4.22
CA PHE A 217 2.23 16.99 -5.11
C PHE A 217 1.15 17.98 -4.64
N GLY A 218 1.41 18.72 -3.56
CA GLY A 218 0.42 19.61 -2.98
C GLY A 218 -0.83 18.89 -2.48
N ALA A 219 -0.69 17.63 -2.06
CA ALA A 219 -1.78 16.85 -1.52
C ALA A 219 -1.80 16.95 0.00
N ASP A 220 -2.95 17.36 0.56
CA ASP A 220 -3.24 17.36 1.99
C ASP A 220 -4.75 17.18 2.21
N GLY A 221 -5.17 15.93 2.43
CA GLY A 221 -6.59 15.60 2.54
C GLY A 221 -6.86 14.10 2.48
N ASP A 222 -8.12 13.73 2.21
CA ASP A 222 -8.60 12.36 2.26
C ASP A 222 -8.45 11.65 0.91
N VAL A 223 -7.94 10.42 0.97
CA VAL A 223 -7.87 9.53 -0.19
C VAL A 223 -9.28 9.07 -0.58
N ILE A 224 -9.71 9.44 -1.78
CA ILE A 224 -11.05 9.10 -2.28
C ILE A 224 -11.06 7.94 -3.26
N GLU A 225 -9.93 7.68 -3.93
CA GLU A 225 -9.83 6.64 -4.94
C GLU A 225 -8.40 6.13 -5.06
N ILE A 226 -8.23 4.81 -5.19
CA ILE A 226 -6.95 4.15 -5.45
C ILE A 226 -7.10 3.27 -6.67
N ASN A 227 -6.40 3.63 -7.76
CA ASN A 227 -6.32 2.87 -9.00
C ASN A 227 -4.93 2.25 -9.19
N LEU A 228 -4.76 1.46 -10.26
CA LEU A 228 -3.46 0.87 -10.61
C LEU A 228 -2.37 1.92 -10.87
N ALA A 229 -2.73 3.03 -11.50
CA ALA A 229 -1.77 4.05 -11.92
C ALA A 229 -1.78 5.30 -11.04
N THR A 230 -2.92 5.61 -10.38
CA THR A 230 -3.12 6.88 -9.68
C THR A 230 -3.89 6.71 -8.39
N VAL A 231 -3.59 7.59 -7.43
CA VAL A 231 -4.34 7.81 -6.20
C VAL A 231 -4.90 9.22 -6.24
N LYS A 232 -6.20 9.39 -5.96
CA LYS A 232 -6.86 10.69 -5.88
C LYS A 232 -7.05 11.07 -4.42
N VAL A 233 -6.61 12.27 -4.08
CA VAL A 233 -6.75 12.89 -2.76
C VAL A 233 -7.66 14.10 -2.89
N ARG A 234 -8.72 14.16 -2.10
CA ARG A 234 -9.54 15.36 -1.92
C ARG A 234 -8.91 16.20 -0.83
N ASN A 235 -8.31 17.31 -1.23
CA ASN A 235 -7.70 18.26 -0.32
C ASN A 235 -8.74 18.98 0.54
N PHE A 236 -8.32 19.53 1.67
CA PHE A 236 -9.22 20.28 2.57
C PHE A 236 -9.77 21.58 1.97
N ASP A 237 -9.18 22.11 0.90
CA ASP A 237 -9.71 23.21 0.10
C ASP A 237 -10.75 22.76 -0.96
N ASN A 238 -11.19 21.50 -0.92
CA ASN A 238 -12.07 20.83 -1.87
C ASN A 238 -11.51 20.63 -3.29
N THR A 239 -10.22 20.90 -3.53
CA THR A 239 -9.57 20.51 -4.77
C THR A 239 -9.22 19.01 -4.76
N THR A 240 -9.01 18.43 -5.94
CA THR A 240 -8.58 17.04 -6.04
C THR A 240 -7.19 16.97 -6.65
N THR A 241 -6.24 16.41 -5.90
CA THR A 241 -4.90 16.11 -6.39
C THR A 241 -4.83 14.65 -6.84
N THR A 242 -4.30 14.41 -8.04
CA THR A 242 -4.03 13.08 -8.57
C THR A 242 -2.54 12.77 -8.46
N ILE A 243 -2.20 11.74 -7.71
CA ILE A 243 -0.83 11.31 -7.44
C ILE A 243 -0.57 10.02 -8.19
N PRO A 244 0.55 9.88 -8.95
CA PRO A 244 0.95 8.59 -9.50
C PRO A 244 1.18 7.57 -8.37
N THR A 245 0.59 6.37 -8.46
CA THR A 245 0.69 5.35 -7.39
C THR A 245 2.15 5.00 -7.06
N TYR A 246 3.03 5.00 -8.07
CA TYR A 246 4.46 4.77 -7.87
C TYR A 246 5.10 5.79 -6.91
N SER A 247 4.64 7.04 -6.89
CA SER A 247 5.18 8.08 -6.02
C SER A 247 4.95 7.81 -4.53
N LEU A 248 3.94 7.03 -4.17
CA LEU A 248 3.73 6.60 -2.78
C LEU A 248 4.81 5.62 -2.28
N ILE A 249 5.59 5.02 -3.19
CA ILE A 249 6.70 4.13 -2.85
C ILE A 249 8.04 4.85 -2.97
N SER A 250 8.19 5.70 -4.00
CA SER A 250 9.46 6.38 -4.28
C SER A 250 9.68 7.63 -3.44
N ASP A 251 8.62 8.27 -2.97
CA ASP A 251 8.67 9.51 -2.22
C ASP A 251 8.13 9.31 -0.78
N SER A 252 8.50 10.22 0.11
CA SER A 252 7.95 10.22 1.47
C SER A 252 6.61 10.94 1.52
N PHE A 253 5.68 10.40 2.28
CA PHE A 253 4.41 11.03 2.61
C PHE A 253 4.05 10.79 4.08
N LYS A 254 3.13 11.58 4.63
CA LYS A 254 2.58 11.38 5.97
C LYS A 254 1.21 10.73 5.84
N ASN A 255 0.99 9.61 6.52
CA ASN A 255 -0.33 9.03 6.72
C ASN A 255 -0.77 9.35 8.15
N TRP A 256 -1.91 10.05 8.28
CA TRP A 256 -2.44 10.47 9.57
C TRP A 256 -3.30 9.42 10.26
N ARG A 257 -3.52 8.24 9.66
CA ARG A 257 -4.26 7.13 10.27
C ARG A 257 -3.72 6.80 11.67
N GLY A 258 -2.39 6.70 11.82
CA GLY A 258 -1.77 6.43 13.10
C GLY A 258 -2.06 7.50 14.17
N MET A 259 -2.23 8.76 13.78
CA MET A 259 -2.67 9.82 14.69
C MET A 259 -4.15 9.64 15.05
N LEU A 260 -5.01 9.32 14.08
CA LEU A 260 -6.44 9.09 14.29
C LEU A 260 -6.68 7.85 15.18
N ASP A 261 -5.85 6.82 15.06
CA ASP A 261 -5.93 5.60 15.89
C ASP A 261 -5.31 5.77 17.27
N SER A 262 -4.45 6.79 17.48
CA SER A 262 -3.80 7.06 18.77
C SER A 262 -4.74 7.77 19.76
N ASP A 263 -4.32 7.87 21.03
CA ASP A 263 -5.10 8.49 22.11
C ASP A 263 -5.00 10.02 22.12
N GLY A 264 -4.36 10.67 21.11
CA GLY A 264 -4.27 12.12 21.08
C GLY A 264 -3.56 12.71 19.88
N ARG A 265 -3.89 13.98 19.57
CA ARG A 265 -3.25 14.77 18.52
C ARG A 265 -2.19 15.67 19.13
N ARG A 266 -0.97 15.62 18.61
CA ARG A 266 0.17 16.35 19.15
C ARG A 266 0.04 17.88 19.01
N ILE A 267 0.24 18.58 20.11
CA ILE A 267 0.49 20.02 20.18
C ILE A 267 1.99 20.22 20.41
N LYS A 268 2.66 20.91 19.47
CA LYS A 268 4.08 21.24 19.55
C LYS A 268 4.27 22.66 19.07
N ARG A 269 4.31 23.61 20.00
CA ARG A 269 4.52 25.04 19.72
C ARG A 269 5.45 25.65 20.77
N HIS A 270 6.09 26.74 20.47
CA HIS A 270 6.97 27.45 21.41
C HIS A 270 6.65 28.91 21.45
N LEU A 271 6.93 29.54 22.62
CA LEU A 271 6.97 30.97 22.83
C LEU A 271 8.44 31.41 22.83
N LEU A 272 8.75 32.51 22.21
CA LEU A 272 10.08 33.14 22.22
C LEU A 272 10.15 34.13 23.35
N ILE A 273 10.87 33.77 24.43
CA ILE A 273 11.05 34.67 25.59
C ILE A 273 12.32 35.49 25.38
N LYS A 274 12.22 36.81 25.56
CA LYS A 274 13.38 37.71 25.51
C LYS A 274 14.39 37.32 26.58
N ALA A 275 15.65 37.10 26.20
CA ALA A 275 16.69 36.68 27.12
C ALA A 275 16.97 37.72 28.23
N ASN A 276 16.84 39.04 27.94
CA ASN A 276 17.04 40.12 28.89
C ASN A 276 15.93 40.24 29.95
N SER A 277 14.78 39.60 29.76
CA SER A 277 13.70 39.54 30.74
C SER A 277 13.90 38.42 31.78
N VAL A 278 14.88 37.54 31.58
CA VAL A 278 15.18 36.45 32.53
C VAL A 278 15.98 36.99 33.71
N LYS A 279 15.47 36.78 34.92
CA LYS A 279 16.10 37.25 36.16
C LYS A 279 15.96 36.23 37.30
N PHE A 280 16.82 36.35 38.30
CA PHE A 280 16.64 35.69 39.58
C PHE A 280 15.48 36.34 40.34
N ILE A 281 14.80 35.55 41.17
CA ILE A 281 13.71 36.01 42.02
C ILE A 281 14.30 36.40 43.37
N GLU A 282 14.03 37.64 43.79
CA GLU A 282 14.39 38.13 45.10
C GLU A 282 13.49 37.53 46.19
N THR A 283 14.02 37.41 47.40
CA THR A 283 13.29 36.79 48.53
C THR A 283 11.96 37.50 48.80
N LEU A 284 11.89 38.80 48.60
CA LEU A 284 10.67 39.62 48.78
C LEU A 284 9.59 39.32 47.73
N ASP A 285 9.99 38.88 46.54
CA ASP A 285 9.05 38.60 45.46
C ASP A 285 8.50 37.17 45.51
N ILE A 286 9.10 36.26 46.28
CA ILE A 286 8.67 34.84 46.38
C ILE A 286 7.22 34.76 46.84
N ASP A 287 6.76 35.57 47.75
CA ASP A 287 5.40 35.55 48.28
C ASP A 287 4.36 35.96 47.23
N LYS A 288 4.75 36.83 46.26
CA LYS A 288 3.92 37.16 45.10
C LYS A 288 3.60 35.89 44.29
N TYR A 289 4.62 35.08 43.99
CA TYR A 289 4.48 33.86 43.18
C TYR A 289 3.84 32.70 43.95
N LYS A 290 3.99 32.62 45.29
CA LYS A 290 3.30 31.63 46.13
C LYS A 290 1.77 31.75 46.08
N LYS A 291 1.22 32.93 45.78
CA LYS A 291 -0.22 33.12 45.61
C LYS A 291 -0.78 32.46 44.37
N ILE A 292 0.07 32.02 43.43
CA ILE A 292 -0.33 31.32 42.23
C ILE A 292 -0.56 29.84 42.61
N GLN A 293 -1.83 29.39 42.66
CA GLN A 293 -2.23 28.08 43.16
C GLN A 293 -1.44 26.91 42.51
N HIS A 294 -1.13 27.00 41.23
CA HIS A 294 -0.35 25.96 40.51
C HIS A 294 1.14 25.95 40.89
N LEU A 295 1.63 26.95 41.66
CA LEU A 295 3.05 27.08 42.04
C LEU A 295 3.30 26.94 43.53
N THR A 296 2.31 27.11 44.38
CA THR A 296 2.47 27.19 45.85
C THR A 296 3.32 26.02 46.38
N SER A 297 2.86 24.79 46.19
CA SER A 297 3.55 23.59 46.67
C SER A 297 4.95 23.39 46.02
N TYR A 298 5.08 23.74 44.76
CA TYR A 298 6.38 23.67 44.08
C TYR A 298 7.40 24.66 44.65
N ILE A 299 6.98 25.90 44.88
CA ILE A 299 7.86 26.95 45.42
C ILE A 299 8.33 26.58 46.83
N GLU A 300 7.40 26.11 47.70
CA GLU A 300 7.74 25.73 49.07
C GLU A 300 8.78 24.59 49.07
N HIS A 301 8.53 23.53 48.32
CA HIS A 301 9.48 22.43 48.24
C HIS A 301 10.82 22.86 47.64
N ARG A 302 10.79 23.63 46.57
CA ARG A 302 12.01 24.01 45.86
C ARG A 302 12.83 25.01 46.64
N GLN A 303 12.19 25.92 47.37
CA GLN A 303 12.87 26.88 48.23
C GLN A 303 13.57 26.18 49.39
N ALA A 304 12.90 25.23 50.03
CA ALA A 304 13.52 24.38 51.09
C ALA A 304 14.78 23.66 50.58
N ASP A 305 14.74 23.11 49.36
CA ASP A 305 15.89 22.47 48.76
C ASP A 305 17.05 23.47 48.48
N ILE A 306 16.71 24.65 48.03
CA ILE A 306 17.65 25.73 47.75
C ILE A 306 18.32 26.20 49.04
N ASP A 307 17.52 26.44 50.05
CA ASP A 307 18.01 26.89 51.36
C ASP A 307 18.91 25.85 52.05
N LYS A 308 18.47 24.56 51.99
CA LYS A 308 19.28 23.44 52.49
C LYS A 308 20.65 23.37 51.77
N TYR A 309 20.68 23.46 50.47
CA TYR A 309 21.91 23.42 49.70
C TYR A 309 22.83 24.64 50.00
N ASN A 310 22.26 25.83 50.01
CA ASN A 310 23.02 27.03 50.24
C ASN A 310 23.62 27.09 51.64
N ASN A 311 22.87 26.67 52.68
CA ASN A 311 23.33 26.58 54.06
C ASN A 311 24.41 25.50 54.23
N GLN A 312 24.24 24.30 53.65
CA GLN A 312 25.21 23.23 53.73
C GLN A 312 26.56 23.60 53.11
N ASN A 313 26.59 24.51 52.11
CA ASN A 313 27.79 24.91 51.43
C ASN A 313 28.28 26.31 51.89
N ASN A 314 27.71 26.88 52.95
CA ASN A 314 28.05 28.18 53.50
C ASN A 314 28.08 29.29 52.43
N ILE A 315 27.06 29.32 51.56
CA ILE A 315 26.98 30.25 50.43
C ILE A 315 26.68 31.66 50.96
N ASP A 316 27.56 32.61 50.57
CA ASP A 316 27.30 34.05 50.84
C ASP A 316 26.23 34.58 49.91
N LYS A 317 25.07 34.93 50.48
CA LYS A 317 23.89 35.42 49.76
C LYS A 317 23.84 36.95 49.65
N THR A 318 24.90 37.67 50.00
CA THR A 318 24.98 39.13 49.78
C THR A 318 24.93 39.44 48.27
N VAL A 319 25.40 38.52 47.45
CA VAL A 319 25.28 38.62 45.98
C VAL A 319 24.33 37.50 45.48
N ILE A 320 23.25 37.94 44.82
CA ILE A 320 22.15 37.01 44.43
C ILE A 320 22.61 35.85 43.51
N VAL A 321 23.65 36.05 42.71
CA VAL A 321 24.18 35.03 41.78
C VAL A 321 24.82 33.86 42.52
N ASN A 322 25.22 34.03 43.75
CA ASN A 322 25.85 32.99 44.54
C ASN A 322 24.85 31.88 44.91
N GLY A 323 25.32 30.64 44.77
CA GLY A 323 24.55 29.46 45.12
C GLY A 323 23.37 29.19 44.20
N ARG A 324 22.34 28.49 44.72
CA ARG A 324 21.12 28.18 44.00
C ARG A 324 20.06 29.23 44.23
N ASN A 325 19.29 29.55 43.18
CA ASN A 325 18.23 30.54 43.22
C ASN A 325 17.03 30.10 42.32
N LEU A 326 15.88 30.64 42.57
CA LEU A 326 14.75 30.59 41.67
C LEU A 326 14.91 31.63 40.55
N THR A 327 14.40 31.31 39.37
CA THR A 327 14.31 32.27 38.27
C THR A 327 12.85 32.43 37.84
N ASN A 328 12.50 33.61 37.34
CA ASN A 328 11.17 33.84 36.80
C ASN A 328 10.82 32.92 35.64
N LEU A 329 11.76 32.66 34.73
CA LEU A 329 11.58 31.70 33.62
C LEU A 329 11.39 30.28 34.11
N GLY A 330 12.11 29.89 35.17
CA GLY A 330 11.94 28.54 35.79
C GLY A 330 10.56 28.37 36.42
N LEU A 331 10.06 29.42 37.12
CA LEU A 331 8.70 29.39 37.66
C LEU A 331 7.64 29.39 36.55
N PHE A 332 7.81 30.19 35.52
CA PHE A 332 6.88 30.22 34.39
C PHE A 332 6.81 28.88 33.70
N ARG A 333 7.94 28.26 33.42
CA ARG A 333 7.99 26.89 32.86
C ARG A 333 7.21 25.87 33.70
N LYS A 334 7.38 25.94 35.02
CA LYS A 334 6.65 25.05 35.95
C LYS A 334 5.16 25.37 36.00
N TYR A 335 4.80 26.66 35.96
CA TYR A 335 3.41 27.09 35.88
C TYR A 335 2.71 26.53 34.65
N ILE A 336 3.30 26.69 33.46
CA ILE A 336 2.75 26.15 32.23
C ILE A 336 2.56 24.60 32.33
N ASN A 337 3.56 23.92 32.89
CA ASN A 337 3.46 22.47 33.07
C ASN A 337 2.26 22.08 33.92
N GLN A 338 2.02 22.75 35.04
CA GLN A 338 0.88 22.50 35.92
C GLN A 338 -0.45 22.90 35.28
N TYR A 339 -0.48 24.00 34.57
CA TYR A 339 -1.65 24.50 33.85
C TYR A 339 -2.10 23.48 32.79
N ILE A 340 -1.17 22.97 31.96
CA ILE A 340 -1.44 21.95 30.97
C ILE A 340 -1.96 20.64 31.60
N LEU A 341 -1.37 20.24 32.75
CA LEU A 341 -1.81 19.05 33.50
C LEU A 341 -3.24 19.23 34.06
N SER A 342 -3.66 20.46 34.36
CA SER A 342 -5.02 20.74 34.83
C SER A 342 -6.04 20.86 33.72
N HIS A 343 -5.60 21.08 32.49
CA HIS A 343 -6.48 21.37 31.35
C HIS A 343 -7.28 20.12 30.92
N PRO A 344 -8.64 20.19 30.83
CA PRO A 344 -9.49 19.02 30.55
C PRO A 344 -9.29 18.45 29.14
N GLY A 345 -8.96 19.28 28.16
CA GLY A 345 -8.74 18.90 26.76
C GLY A 345 -7.40 18.18 26.49
N ILE A 346 -6.49 18.11 27.47
CA ILE A 346 -5.17 17.50 27.31
C ILE A 346 -5.17 16.04 27.82
N ASN A 347 -4.54 15.18 27.04
CA ASN A 347 -4.30 13.79 27.44
C ASN A 347 -3.10 13.71 28.38
N LYS A 348 -3.34 13.30 29.62
CA LYS A 348 -2.33 13.25 30.70
C LYS A 348 -1.53 11.96 30.68
N ASP A 349 -2.03 10.92 30.00
CA ASP A 349 -1.39 9.61 29.90
C ASP A 349 -0.35 9.57 28.79
N MET A 350 -0.36 10.59 27.90
CA MET A 350 0.64 10.77 26.86
C MET A 350 1.76 11.72 27.32
N LEU A 351 2.87 11.69 26.57
CA LEU A 351 4.04 12.52 26.88
C LEU A 351 3.68 14.02 26.97
N LEU A 352 3.94 14.61 28.13
CA LEU A 352 3.75 16.02 28.40
C LEU A 352 5.03 16.62 28.93
N MET A 353 5.51 17.70 28.30
CA MET A 353 6.68 18.45 28.78
C MET A 353 6.64 19.90 28.34
N VAL A 354 7.26 20.74 29.17
CA VAL A 354 7.60 22.13 28.84
C VAL A 354 9.11 22.26 29.00
N ARG A 355 9.80 22.58 27.87
CA ARG A 355 11.25 22.58 27.81
C ARG A 355 11.82 23.78 27.09
N TYR A 356 13.06 24.08 27.37
CA TYR A 356 13.83 25.06 26.62
C TYR A 356 14.45 24.39 25.39
N LEU A 357 14.34 25.04 24.25
CA LEU A 357 15.17 24.71 23.08
C LEU A 357 16.42 25.57 23.10
N GLN A 358 17.31 25.33 22.14
CA GLN A 358 18.53 26.13 22.00
C GLN A 358 18.17 27.60 21.81
N PRO A 359 18.78 28.51 22.58
CA PRO A 359 18.57 29.95 22.40
C PRO A 359 18.90 30.40 20.98
N THR A 360 18.14 31.37 20.50
CA THR A 360 18.30 31.95 19.17
C THR A 360 18.58 33.46 19.32
N GLU A 361 18.90 34.14 18.23
CA GLU A 361 18.98 35.61 18.16
C GLU A 361 17.67 36.31 18.57
N LYS A 362 16.53 35.62 18.44
CA LYS A 362 15.20 36.12 18.81
C LYS A 362 14.82 35.81 20.26
N GLY A 363 15.66 35.12 21.01
CA GLY A 363 15.41 34.79 22.41
C GLY A 363 15.44 33.31 22.72
N ILE A 364 14.85 32.91 23.84
CA ILE A 364 14.83 31.55 24.37
C ILE A 364 13.49 30.91 24.00
N PRO A 365 13.46 29.89 23.10
CA PRO A 365 12.24 29.20 22.79
C PRO A 365 11.81 28.30 23.95
N LEU A 366 10.64 28.58 24.53
CA LEU A 366 10.00 27.73 25.54
C LEU A 366 8.96 26.84 24.84
N GLU A 367 9.32 25.60 24.56
CA GLU A 367 8.48 24.66 23.82
C GLU A 367 7.48 23.97 24.76
N ILE A 368 6.25 23.97 24.33
CA ILE A 368 5.14 23.22 24.89
C ILE A 368 4.90 22.01 24.01
N TYR A 369 4.99 20.83 24.63
CA TYR A 369 4.79 19.54 23.96
C TYR A 369 3.78 18.73 24.75
N CYS A 370 2.61 18.52 24.19
CA CYS A 370 1.54 17.72 24.79
C CYS A 370 0.61 17.14 23.71
N PHE A 371 -0.43 16.44 24.12
CA PHE A 371 -1.41 15.84 23.22
C PHE A 371 -2.81 16.25 23.63
N SER A 372 -3.59 16.73 22.66
CA SER A 372 -5.03 16.95 22.82
C SER A 372 -5.76 15.61 22.86
N LYS A 373 -6.78 15.45 23.72
CA LYS A 373 -7.66 14.28 23.72
C LYS A 373 -8.52 14.20 22.47
N ASP A 374 -9.07 15.33 22.04
CA ASP A 374 -9.85 15.42 20.82
C ASP A 374 -8.91 15.60 19.62
N LYS A 375 -9.10 14.76 18.60
CA LYS A 375 -8.29 14.71 17.38
C LYS A 375 -8.97 15.42 16.21
N THR A 376 -10.27 15.69 16.33
CA THR A 376 -11.06 16.43 15.33
C THR A 376 -10.45 17.80 15.11
N TRP A 377 -10.25 18.19 13.86
CA TRP A 377 -9.49 19.42 13.55
C TRP A 377 -10.05 20.65 14.28
N LEU A 378 -11.34 20.90 14.17
CA LEU A 378 -11.98 22.05 14.81
C LEU A 378 -11.74 22.08 16.32
N ASN A 379 -12.01 20.99 17.01
CA ASN A 379 -11.87 20.90 18.47
C ASN A 379 -10.40 20.98 18.91
N TYR A 380 -9.50 20.39 18.14
CA TYR A 380 -8.06 20.51 18.36
C TYR A 380 -7.58 21.96 18.30
N GLU A 381 -8.02 22.74 17.29
CA GLU A 381 -7.67 24.14 17.17
C GLU A 381 -8.25 24.98 18.33
N HIS A 382 -9.47 24.68 18.78
CA HIS A 382 -10.05 25.34 19.97
C HIS A 382 -9.24 25.07 21.24
N ILE A 383 -8.89 23.80 21.50
CA ILE A 383 -8.07 23.41 22.66
C ILE A 383 -6.71 24.12 22.61
N MET A 384 -6.11 24.17 21.43
CA MET A 384 -4.82 24.79 21.22
C MET A 384 -4.88 26.31 21.41
N ALA A 385 -5.91 26.99 20.88
CA ALA A 385 -6.12 28.42 21.05
C ALA A 385 -6.32 28.78 22.54
N ASP A 386 -7.25 28.08 23.21
CA ASP A 386 -7.53 28.28 24.63
C ASP A 386 -6.26 28.15 25.52
N LEU A 387 -5.45 27.15 25.22
CA LEU A 387 -4.19 26.90 25.91
C LEU A 387 -3.19 28.04 25.70
N PHE A 388 -2.98 28.46 24.46
CA PHE A 388 -1.97 29.47 24.13
C PHE A 388 -2.41 30.89 24.50
N ASP A 389 -3.70 31.24 24.41
CA ASP A 389 -4.24 32.53 24.85
C ASP A 389 -3.97 32.71 26.35
N HIS A 390 -4.26 31.74 27.17
CA HIS A 390 -3.98 31.78 28.59
C HIS A 390 -2.47 31.86 28.90
N ILE A 391 -1.65 31.03 28.25
CA ILE A 391 -0.21 31.02 28.47
C ILE A 391 0.42 32.38 28.07
N MET A 392 0.05 32.91 26.92
CA MET A 392 0.56 34.23 26.45
C MET A 392 0.15 35.35 27.40
N ALA A 393 -1.10 35.38 27.83
CA ALA A 393 -1.57 36.39 28.80
C ALA A 393 -0.84 36.29 30.15
N SER A 394 -0.40 35.11 30.54
CA SER A 394 0.28 34.84 31.81
C SER A 394 1.73 35.32 31.84
N VAL A 395 2.40 35.55 30.69
CA VAL A 395 3.84 35.84 30.59
C VAL A 395 4.22 37.08 31.46
N ASN A 396 3.45 38.15 31.38
CA ASN A 396 3.72 39.40 32.09
C ASN A 396 3.63 39.22 33.62
N HIS A 397 2.84 38.25 34.12
CA HIS A 397 2.76 37.98 35.57
C HIS A 397 4.07 37.43 36.16
N PHE A 398 4.96 36.93 35.27
CA PHE A 398 6.27 36.40 35.63
C PHE A 398 7.40 37.40 35.33
N ASP A 399 7.09 38.66 35.04
CA ASP A 399 8.06 39.68 34.65
C ASP A 399 8.91 39.21 33.43
N LEU A 400 8.29 38.48 32.53
CA LEU A 400 8.88 38.01 31.29
C LEU A 400 8.29 38.78 30.10
N GLU A 401 9.03 38.85 29.02
CA GLU A 401 8.60 39.45 27.77
C GLU A 401 8.71 38.46 26.60
N ILE A 402 7.70 38.46 25.73
CA ILE A 402 7.73 37.75 24.47
C ILE A 402 8.51 38.56 23.45
N PHE A 403 9.29 37.89 22.60
CA PHE A 403 9.97 38.54 21.50
C PHE A 403 8.97 38.96 20.42
N GLU A 404 8.96 40.21 20.10
CA GLU A 404 8.23 40.79 18.98
C GLU A 404 9.22 41.51 18.06
N SER A 405 9.09 41.31 16.74
CA SER A 405 9.88 42.03 15.76
C SER A 405 9.33 43.45 15.64
N ILE A 406 10.04 44.43 16.24
CA ILE A 406 9.66 45.82 16.14
C ILE A 406 10.05 46.32 14.74
N SER A 407 9.08 46.60 13.90
CA SER A 407 9.31 47.44 12.72
C SER A 407 9.46 48.89 13.20
N THR A 408 10.68 49.38 13.22
CA THR A 408 10.92 50.83 13.41
C THR A 408 10.21 51.55 12.27
N PRO A 409 9.25 52.48 12.54
CA PRO A 409 8.72 53.29 11.47
C PRO A 409 9.91 54.09 10.90
N THR A 410 10.22 53.87 9.62
CA THR A 410 11.13 54.76 8.90
C THR A 410 10.51 56.15 8.93
N ASN A 411 11.01 57.02 9.82
CA ASN A 411 10.77 58.44 9.72
C ASN A 411 11.25 58.85 8.34
N LYS A 412 10.32 59.07 7.42
CA LYS A 412 10.58 59.88 6.26
C LYS A 412 10.85 61.27 6.78
N SER A 413 12.11 61.57 7.10
CA SER A 413 12.58 62.94 7.30
C SER A 413 12.22 63.72 6.04
N ASN A 414 11.39 64.73 6.23
CA ASN A 414 11.10 65.78 5.26
C ASN A 414 12.40 66.28 4.65
N GLU A 415 12.69 65.94 3.42
CA GLU A 415 13.51 66.79 2.57
C GLU A 415 12.58 67.83 1.94
N LYS A 416 12.75 69.08 2.43
CA LYS A 416 12.33 70.27 1.74
C LYS A 416 13.40 70.65 0.72
#